data_f2a06373d357507d796015d672e5563b
#
_entry.id   f2a06373d357507d796015d672e5563b
#
_cell.length_a   1.000
_cell.length_b   1.000
_cell.length_c   1.000
_cell.angle_alpha   90.00
_cell.angle_beta   90.00
_cell.angle_gamma   90.00
#
_symmetry.space_group_name_H-M   'P 1'
#
loop_
_entity.id
_entity.type
_entity.pdbx_description
1 polymer ?
#
loop_
_entity_poly.entity_id
_entity_poly.type
_entity_poly.pdbx_seq_one_letter_code
_entity_poly.pdbx_strand_id
1 'polypeptide(L)'
;PLEDVMRDRILPFVGNTHTETSETGATMTLAYHHALKRIKQHVNAGPNHALICYGTGMTAVVNKFQRILGLRVHERFRDLALAPARERPVVFVSHMEHHSNQTSWLEALCDVRVIDADANGLVDLGALDRLLDEYRERPLKIASVTSCSNVTGLFTPYHDIAERMHRAGGLCFVDFACSAPYIDIDMRPPGRPEAQLDAIFFSPHKFLGGPGTPGVLVFDQKLYRNRIPDNPGGGTVDWTNPWGEHKYVDDIEAREDGGTPGFLQAIRAALCVELKESMSPARMLAREAELLAILWPGLRAIPGLHLLADNQPHRLGVLSFYIDDLHYNLAVRLLNDRFGIQCRGGCSCAGTYGHYLLSVSHEFSHSITCQIDAGNLSDKPGWVRVSIHPTMTDDEAHLIVRAVGEVAAQHRDWGRDYRYCSRSNEFCHVREDDAKAKRVAGWFAQLQEPAAD
;
A
#
# COMPACT_ATOMS: atom_id res chain seq x y z
N PRO A 1 -8.30 -21.95 7.30
CA PRO A 1 -9.66 -21.56 7.69
C PRO A 1 -10.32 -20.63 6.66
N LEU A 2 -9.66 -19.52 6.19
CA LEU A 2 -10.29 -18.59 5.24
C LEU A 2 -10.54 -19.26 3.89
N GLU A 3 -9.57 -20.02 3.35
CA GLU A 3 -9.73 -20.75 2.10
C GLU A 3 -10.81 -21.82 2.20
N ASP A 4 -10.96 -22.47 3.36
CA ASP A 4 -12.03 -23.44 3.58
C ASP A 4 -13.41 -22.77 3.56
N VAL A 5 -13.55 -21.58 4.19
CA VAL A 5 -14.79 -20.81 4.12
C VAL A 5 -15.11 -20.42 2.68
N MET A 6 -14.11 -19.92 1.92
CA MET A 6 -14.29 -19.60 0.50
C MET A 6 -14.74 -20.81 -0.30
N ARG A 7 -14.01 -21.92 -0.22
CA ARG A 7 -14.25 -23.15 -1.00
C ARG A 7 -15.57 -23.83 -0.61
N ASP A 8 -15.82 -24.00 0.70
CA ASP A 8 -16.86 -24.91 1.17
C ASP A 8 -18.17 -24.21 1.49
N ARG A 9 -18.16 -22.87 1.71
CA ARG A 9 -19.34 -22.10 2.11
C ARG A 9 -19.78 -21.08 1.08
N ILE A 10 -18.86 -20.48 0.31
CA ILE A 10 -19.16 -19.39 -0.61
C ILE A 10 -19.25 -19.88 -2.05
N LEU A 11 -18.22 -20.60 -2.54
CA LEU A 11 -18.19 -21.07 -3.94
C LEU A 11 -19.39 -21.91 -4.36
N PRO A 12 -20.00 -22.77 -3.50
CA PRO A 12 -21.22 -23.52 -3.88
C PRO A 12 -22.42 -22.65 -4.22
N PHE A 13 -22.46 -21.38 -3.76
CA PHE A 13 -23.55 -20.44 -3.99
C PHE A 13 -23.21 -19.37 -5.04
N VAL A 14 -22.11 -19.50 -5.76
CA VAL A 14 -21.71 -18.48 -6.74
C VAL A 14 -22.74 -18.38 -7.86
N GLY A 15 -23.29 -17.18 -7.99
CA GLY A 15 -24.18 -16.75 -9.06
C GLY A 15 -23.91 -15.29 -9.40
N ASN A 16 -24.50 -14.79 -10.49
CA ASN A 16 -24.35 -13.38 -10.83
C ASN A 16 -25.01 -12.52 -9.75
N THR A 17 -24.34 -11.41 -9.38
CA THR A 17 -24.92 -10.38 -8.51
C THR A 17 -25.93 -9.52 -9.27
N HIS A 18 -26.59 -8.57 -8.59
CA HIS A 18 -27.66 -7.70 -9.15
C HIS A 18 -28.92 -8.45 -9.56
N THR A 19 -29.22 -9.60 -8.93
CA THR A 19 -30.45 -10.32 -9.09
C THR A 19 -30.92 -10.89 -7.76
N GLU A 20 -32.22 -10.82 -7.53
CA GLU A 20 -32.88 -11.36 -6.33
C GLU A 20 -33.81 -12.55 -6.66
N THR A 21 -33.86 -12.95 -7.93
CA THR A 21 -34.82 -13.93 -8.40
C THR A 21 -34.32 -15.38 -8.38
N SER A 22 -33.01 -15.58 -8.26
CA SER A 22 -32.41 -16.91 -8.13
C SER A 22 -31.71 -17.06 -6.77
N GLU A 23 -31.69 -18.26 -6.21
CA GLU A 23 -31.08 -18.56 -4.91
C GLU A 23 -29.63 -18.13 -4.87
N THR A 24 -28.84 -18.50 -5.87
CA THR A 24 -27.40 -18.18 -5.93
C THR A 24 -27.16 -16.69 -6.16
N GLY A 25 -27.94 -16.03 -7.05
CA GLY A 25 -27.83 -14.60 -7.30
C GLY A 25 -28.19 -13.76 -6.08
N ALA A 26 -29.31 -14.06 -5.42
CA ALA A 26 -29.74 -13.38 -4.20
C ALA A 26 -28.71 -13.56 -3.07
N THR A 27 -28.19 -14.78 -2.88
CA THR A 27 -27.19 -15.08 -1.87
C THR A 27 -25.90 -14.28 -2.12
N MET A 28 -25.39 -14.23 -3.34
CA MET A 28 -24.17 -13.48 -3.66
C MET A 28 -24.37 -11.97 -3.56
N THR A 29 -25.54 -11.45 -3.95
CA THR A 29 -25.87 -10.03 -3.77
C THR A 29 -25.87 -9.64 -2.29
N LEU A 30 -26.51 -10.44 -1.45
CA LEU A 30 -26.52 -10.23 0.00
C LEU A 30 -25.12 -10.33 0.60
N ALA A 31 -24.35 -11.33 0.21
CA ALA A 31 -22.97 -11.53 0.69
C ALA A 31 -22.07 -10.36 0.30
N TYR A 32 -22.19 -9.85 -0.92
CA TYR A 32 -21.45 -8.68 -1.40
C TYR A 32 -21.79 -7.42 -0.60
N HIS A 33 -23.07 -7.10 -0.44
CA HIS A 33 -23.48 -5.94 0.38
C HIS A 33 -23.06 -6.08 1.83
N HIS A 34 -23.13 -7.29 2.39
CA HIS A 34 -22.64 -7.56 3.75
C HIS A 34 -21.13 -7.29 3.86
N ALA A 35 -20.36 -7.73 2.86
CA ALA A 35 -18.91 -7.50 2.82
C ALA A 35 -18.56 -6.00 2.79
N LEU A 36 -19.22 -5.21 1.93
CA LEU A 36 -19.02 -3.76 1.88
C LEU A 36 -19.36 -3.08 3.21
N LYS A 37 -20.51 -3.45 3.79
CA LYS A 37 -20.93 -2.94 5.11
C LYS A 37 -19.92 -3.28 6.18
N ARG A 38 -19.40 -4.50 6.18
CA ARG A 38 -18.42 -4.95 7.17
C ARG A 38 -17.10 -4.18 7.08
N ILE A 39 -16.63 -3.92 5.86
CA ILE A 39 -15.43 -3.11 5.62
C ILE A 39 -15.65 -1.67 6.10
N LYS A 40 -16.82 -1.06 5.84
CA LYS A 40 -17.16 0.28 6.35
C LYS A 40 -17.14 0.33 7.88
N GLN A 41 -17.70 -0.67 8.55
CA GLN A 41 -17.69 -0.77 10.01
C GLN A 41 -16.27 -0.85 10.56
N HIS A 42 -15.43 -1.66 9.94
CA HIS A 42 -14.02 -1.85 10.33
C HIS A 42 -13.21 -0.56 10.38
N VAL A 43 -13.51 0.41 9.51
CA VAL A 43 -12.79 1.68 9.44
C VAL A 43 -13.54 2.84 10.12
N ASN A 44 -14.59 2.54 10.89
CA ASN A 44 -15.48 3.54 11.49
C ASN A 44 -16.03 4.57 10.50
N ALA A 45 -16.38 4.12 9.28
CA ALA A 45 -17.00 4.97 8.27
C ALA A 45 -18.41 5.40 8.71
N GLY A 46 -18.77 6.65 8.46
CA GLY A 46 -20.10 7.19 8.75
C GLY A 46 -21.12 6.90 7.64
N PRO A 47 -22.39 7.27 7.86
CA PRO A 47 -23.46 7.06 6.87
C PRO A 47 -23.22 7.83 5.56
N ASN A 48 -22.46 8.93 5.63
CA ASN A 48 -22.14 9.77 4.46
C ASN A 48 -20.83 9.36 3.76
N HIS A 49 -20.29 8.17 4.06
CA HIS A 49 -19.11 7.66 3.37
C HIS A 49 -19.50 6.62 2.33
N ALA A 50 -18.94 6.77 1.13
CA ALA A 50 -18.99 5.76 0.07
C ALA A 50 -17.76 4.85 0.14
N LEU A 51 -17.96 3.58 -0.20
CA LEU A 51 -16.90 2.58 -0.32
C LEU A 51 -16.85 2.06 -1.76
N ILE A 52 -15.66 2.04 -2.34
CA ILE A 52 -15.40 1.47 -3.67
C ILE A 52 -14.33 0.39 -3.55
N CYS A 53 -14.65 -0.81 -4.02
CA CYS A 53 -13.72 -1.89 -4.25
C CYS A 53 -13.27 -1.87 -5.71
N TYR A 54 -11.96 -1.65 -5.97
CA TYR A 54 -11.50 -1.52 -7.36
C TYR A 54 -10.05 -1.99 -7.55
N GLY A 55 -9.81 -2.63 -8.71
CA GLY A 55 -8.48 -3.09 -9.10
C GLY A 55 -7.85 -4.05 -8.10
N THR A 56 -6.53 -4.01 -7.95
CA THR A 56 -5.78 -5.00 -7.17
C THR A 56 -5.10 -4.44 -5.91
N GLY A 57 -5.37 -3.20 -5.51
CA GLY A 57 -4.78 -2.58 -4.31
C GLY A 57 -4.89 -1.06 -4.31
N MET A 58 -4.24 -0.44 -3.33
CA MET A 58 -4.26 1.00 -3.08
C MET A 58 -3.92 1.83 -4.35
N THR A 59 -2.91 1.42 -5.11
CA THR A 59 -2.50 2.13 -6.33
C THR A 59 -3.65 2.28 -7.32
N ALA A 60 -4.49 1.25 -7.49
CA ALA A 60 -5.63 1.32 -8.40
C ALA A 60 -6.70 2.30 -7.89
N VAL A 61 -6.99 2.26 -6.59
CA VAL A 61 -8.06 3.09 -6.01
C VAL A 61 -7.67 4.55 -5.86
N VAL A 62 -6.41 4.88 -5.55
CA VAL A 62 -5.98 6.29 -5.51
C VAL A 62 -6.05 6.92 -6.91
N ASN A 63 -5.63 6.19 -7.94
CA ASN A 63 -5.74 6.66 -9.33
C ASN A 63 -7.22 6.80 -9.77
N LYS A 64 -8.10 5.88 -9.39
CA LYS A 64 -9.55 6.01 -9.61
C LYS A 64 -10.09 7.24 -8.89
N PHE A 65 -9.72 7.46 -7.63
CA PHE A 65 -10.20 8.60 -6.85
C PHE A 65 -9.74 9.94 -7.43
N GLN A 66 -8.50 10.03 -7.92
CA GLN A 66 -8.01 11.23 -8.62
C GLN A 66 -8.85 11.55 -9.87
N ARG A 67 -9.32 10.52 -10.61
CA ARG A 67 -10.25 10.73 -11.74
C ARG A 67 -11.64 11.16 -11.27
N ILE A 68 -12.16 10.54 -10.21
CA ILE A 68 -13.43 10.94 -9.58
C ILE A 68 -13.38 12.41 -9.13
N LEU A 69 -12.26 12.85 -8.56
CA LEU A 69 -12.05 14.23 -8.16
C LEU A 69 -11.83 15.20 -9.33
N GLY A 70 -11.74 14.69 -10.57
CA GLY A 70 -11.43 15.50 -11.76
C GLY A 70 -9.99 16.01 -11.80
N LEU A 71 -9.10 15.43 -11.01
CA LEU A 71 -7.69 15.82 -10.90
C LEU A 71 -6.77 15.06 -11.84
N ARG A 72 -7.28 14.08 -12.59
CA ARG A 72 -6.49 13.31 -13.53
C ARG A 72 -7.17 13.20 -14.88
N VAL A 73 -6.41 13.50 -15.91
CA VAL A 73 -6.81 13.34 -17.31
C VAL A 73 -5.75 12.50 -18.04
N HIS A 74 -6.07 12.07 -19.25
CA HIS A 74 -5.09 11.44 -20.12
C HIS A 74 -3.94 12.40 -20.44
N GLU A 75 -2.70 11.95 -20.47
CA GLU A 75 -1.49 12.74 -20.72
C GLU A 75 -1.64 13.71 -21.91
N ARG A 76 -2.23 13.22 -23.00
CA ARG A 76 -2.48 14.03 -24.22
C ARG A 76 -3.27 15.34 -23.96
N PHE A 77 -4.08 15.37 -22.90
CA PHE A 77 -4.93 16.52 -22.58
C PHE A 77 -4.45 17.28 -21.35
N ARG A 78 -3.32 16.90 -20.76
CA ARG A 78 -2.82 17.48 -19.52
C ARG A 78 -2.59 18.98 -19.64
N ASP A 79 -1.85 19.41 -20.67
CA ASP A 79 -1.52 20.83 -20.86
C ASP A 79 -2.75 21.69 -21.13
N LEU A 80 -3.78 21.11 -21.77
CA LEU A 80 -5.06 21.79 -22.03
C LEU A 80 -5.93 21.91 -20.78
N ALA A 81 -5.82 20.95 -19.85
CA ALA A 81 -6.62 20.87 -18.63
C ALA A 81 -5.95 21.53 -17.43
N LEU A 82 -4.66 21.85 -17.52
CA LEU A 82 -3.91 22.42 -16.40
C LEU A 82 -4.30 23.88 -16.15
N ALA A 83 -4.92 24.13 -15.00
CA ALA A 83 -5.31 25.47 -14.58
C ALA A 83 -4.09 26.37 -14.32
N PRO A 84 -4.24 27.70 -14.38
CA PRO A 84 -3.23 28.65 -13.94
C PRO A 84 -2.74 28.34 -12.52
N ALA A 85 -1.47 28.63 -12.22
CA ALA A 85 -0.85 28.24 -10.96
C ALA A 85 -1.65 28.62 -9.71
N ARG A 86 -2.30 29.79 -9.69
CA ARG A 86 -3.09 30.26 -8.54
C ARG A 86 -4.41 29.49 -8.35
N GLU A 87 -4.96 28.93 -9.41
CA GLU A 87 -6.23 28.21 -9.42
C GLU A 87 -6.02 26.68 -9.27
N ARG A 88 -4.77 26.26 -9.35
CA ARG A 88 -4.41 24.84 -9.31
C ARG A 88 -4.52 24.31 -7.88
N PRO A 89 -5.10 23.13 -7.66
CA PRO A 89 -5.03 22.45 -6.38
C PRO A 89 -3.60 22.25 -5.91
N VAL A 90 -3.38 22.23 -4.59
CA VAL A 90 -2.10 21.82 -3.99
C VAL A 90 -2.30 20.56 -3.17
N VAL A 91 -1.38 19.60 -3.32
CA VAL A 91 -1.37 18.35 -2.57
C VAL A 91 -0.09 18.28 -1.73
N PHE A 92 -0.28 18.15 -0.43
CA PHE A 92 0.80 17.95 0.53
C PHE A 92 0.97 16.45 0.77
N VAL A 93 2.17 15.95 0.56
CA VAL A 93 2.56 14.55 0.82
C VAL A 93 3.65 14.52 1.86
N SER A 94 3.75 13.48 2.67
CA SER A 94 4.87 13.35 3.59
C SER A 94 6.15 12.93 2.85
N HIS A 95 7.31 13.17 3.47
CA HIS A 95 8.59 12.68 2.97
C HIS A 95 8.68 11.14 2.96
N MET A 96 7.77 10.43 3.67
CA MET A 96 7.77 8.98 3.86
C MET A 96 6.87 8.20 2.89
N GLU A 97 6.34 8.85 1.84
CA GLU A 97 5.34 8.24 0.97
C GLU A 97 5.87 7.06 0.15
N HIS A 98 5.01 6.07 -0.01
CA HIS A 98 5.17 5.08 -1.07
C HIS A 98 4.98 5.74 -2.44
N HIS A 99 5.68 5.25 -3.47
CA HIS A 99 5.56 5.80 -4.83
C HIS A 99 4.10 5.94 -5.29
N SER A 100 3.23 5.00 -4.96
CA SER A 100 1.81 5.06 -5.37
C SER A 100 1.09 6.30 -4.86
N ASN A 101 1.43 6.78 -3.65
CA ASN A 101 0.82 7.98 -3.08
C ASN A 101 1.60 9.27 -3.40
N GLN A 102 2.75 9.19 -4.01
CA GLN A 102 3.53 10.34 -4.45
C GLN A 102 3.47 10.52 -5.96
N THR A 103 3.91 9.52 -6.75
CA THR A 103 4.00 9.67 -8.20
C THR A 103 2.64 9.85 -8.85
N SER A 104 1.57 9.26 -8.30
CA SER A 104 0.22 9.45 -8.82
C SER A 104 -0.22 10.92 -8.75
N TRP A 105 0.15 11.64 -7.68
CA TRP A 105 -0.15 13.07 -7.53
C TRP A 105 0.75 13.95 -8.40
N LEU A 106 2.02 13.57 -8.62
CA LEU A 106 2.90 14.28 -9.56
C LEU A 106 2.34 14.26 -10.99
N GLU A 107 1.56 13.24 -11.33
CA GLU A 107 0.89 13.12 -12.63
C GLU A 107 -0.56 13.66 -12.64
N ALA A 108 -1.02 14.23 -11.54
CA ALA A 108 -2.34 14.86 -11.44
C ALA A 108 -2.30 16.36 -11.82
N LEU A 109 -3.48 16.98 -11.96
CA LEU A 109 -3.66 18.41 -12.27
C LEU A 109 -3.51 19.28 -11.01
N CYS A 110 -2.41 19.12 -10.28
CA CYS A 110 -2.14 19.80 -9.03
C CYS A 110 -0.65 20.10 -8.88
N ASP A 111 -0.31 20.99 -7.95
CA ASP A 111 1.05 21.15 -7.47
C ASP A 111 1.26 20.21 -6.28
N VAL A 112 2.41 19.51 -6.21
CA VAL A 112 2.75 18.66 -5.09
C VAL A 112 3.83 19.29 -4.24
N ARG A 113 3.66 19.27 -2.92
CA ARG A 113 4.63 19.76 -1.93
C ARG A 113 4.88 18.68 -0.90
N VAL A 114 6.14 18.48 -0.56
CA VAL A 114 6.53 17.52 0.48
C VAL A 114 6.51 18.25 1.83
N ILE A 115 5.90 17.62 2.81
CA ILE A 115 6.02 18.01 4.22
C ILE A 115 7.35 17.46 4.72
N ASP A 116 8.24 18.36 5.11
CA ASP A 116 9.59 17.99 5.55
C ASP A 116 9.60 17.17 6.84
N ALA A 117 10.72 16.52 7.09
CA ALA A 117 10.99 15.83 8.36
C ALA A 117 11.42 16.83 9.44
N ASP A 118 11.07 16.52 10.69
CA ASP A 118 11.67 17.15 11.86
C ASP A 118 13.10 16.63 12.13
N ALA A 119 13.75 17.15 13.17
CA ALA A 119 15.10 16.73 13.55
C ALA A 119 15.22 15.24 13.96
N ASN A 120 14.10 14.59 14.22
CA ASN A 120 14.03 13.17 14.56
C ASN A 120 13.67 12.27 13.37
N GLY A 121 13.47 12.84 12.19
CA GLY A 121 13.07 12.12 10.98
C GLY A 121 11.57 11.82 10.90
N LEU A 122 10.75 12.42 11.77
CA LEU A 122 9.28 12.30 11.75
C LEU A 122 8.67 13.44 10.93
N VAL A 123 7.38 13.35 10.60
CA VAL A 123 6.68 14.43 9.87
C VAL A 123 6.63 15.69 10.72
N ASP A 124 7.21 16.80 10.20
CA ASP A 124 7.19 18.10 10.87
C ASP A 124 5.82 18.80 10.67
N LEU A 125 5.00 18.80 11.71
CA LEU A 125 3.73 19.50 11.70
C LEU A 125 3.88 21.02 11.55
N GLY A 126 5.00 21.59 12.02
CA GLY A 126 5.33 23.02 11.81
C GLY A 126 5.66 23.30 10.35
N ALA A 127 6.29 22.36 9.62
CA ALA A 127 6.46 22.48 8.18
C ALA A 127 5.12 22.46 7.43
N LEU A 128 4.18 21.63 7.85
CA LEU A 128 2.81 21.66 7.30
C LEU A 128 2.15 23.02 7.55
N ASP A 129 2.25 23.57 8.76
CA ASP A 129 1.65 24.89 9.07
C ASP A 129 2.22 25.99 8.17
N ARG A 130 3.53 25.99 7.92
CA ARG A 130 4.19 26.93 6.98
C ARG A 130 3.68 26.75 5.54
N LEU A 131 3.52 25.51 5.08
CA LEU A 131 2.97 25.22 3.75
C LEU A 131 1.50 25.67 3.65
N LEU A 132 0.70 25.46 4.67
CA LEU A 132 -0.70 25.90 4.70
C LEU A 132 -0.82 27.40 4.62
N ASP A 133 0.08 28.17 5.25
CA ASP A 133 0.13 29.62 5.14
C ASP A 133 0.59 30.07 3.74
N GLU A 134 1.65 29.46 3.19
CA GLU A 134 2.14 29.76 1.83
C GLU A 134 1.06 29.54 0.76
N TYR A 135 0.29 28.45 0.90
CA TYR A 135 -0.74 28.04 -0.09
C TYR A 135 -2.16 28.39 0.37
N ARG A 136 -2.33 29.33 1.31
CA ARG A 136 -3.66 29.68 1.87
C ARG A 136 -4.70 30.08 0.83
N GLU A 137 -4.28 30.77 -0.24
CA GLU A 137 -5.15 31.23 -1.32
C GLU A 137 -5.53 30.17 -2.35
N ARG A 138 -5.00 28.94 -2.23
CA ARG A 138 -5.33 27.89 -3.16
C ARG A 138 -6.75 27.38 -2.95
N PRO A 139 -7.53 27.18 -4.03
CA PRO A 139 -8.95 26.84 -3.95
C PRO A 139 -9.18 25.44 -3.34
N LEU A 140 -8.23 24.53 -3.53
CA LEU A 140 -8.28 23.17 -2.98
C LEU A 140 -6.90 22.79 -2.45
N LYS A 141 -6.87 22.44 -1.17
CA LYS A 141 -5.70 21.94 -0.44
C LYS A 141 -6.01 20.51 0.02
N ILE A 142 -5.14 19.59 -0.30
CA ILE A 142 -5.27 18.16 0.07
C ILE A 142 -3.98 17.73 0.77
N ALA A 143 -4.06 17.15 1.95
CA ALA A 143 -2.99 16.30 2.45
C ALA A 143 -3.27 14.85 2.00
N SER A 144 -2.31 14.20 1.35
CA SER A 144 -2.39 12.77 1.02
C SER A 144 -1.16 12.09 1.61
N VAL A 145 -1.32 11.50 2.78
CA VAL A 145 -0.20 11.01 3.59
C VAL A 145 -0.33 9.54 3.94
N THR A 146 0.81 8.85 4.05
CA THR A 146 0.79 7.48 4.58
C THR A 146 0.52 7.48 6.08
N SER A 147 -0.21 6.50 6.57
CA SER A 147 -0.39 6.29 8.03
C SER A 147 0.87 5.73 8.68
N CYS A 148 1.67 5.00 7.90
CA CYS A 148 2.87 4.34 8.37
C CYS A 148 3.81 4.06 7.20
N SER A 149 5.08 4.36 7.37
CA SER A 149 6.12 4.08 6.39
C SER A 149 6.29 2.58 6.14
N ASN A 150 6.26 2.17 4.88
CA ASN A 150 6.57 0.81 4.46
C ASN A 150 8.07 0.48 4.48
N VAL A 151 8.92 1.43 4.83
CA VAL A 151 10.38 1.27 4.95
C VAL A 151 10.80 1.11 6.40
N THR A 152 10.35 2.02 7.25
CA THR A 152 10.80 2.09 8.65
C THR A 152 9.76 1.64 9.66
N GLY A 153 8.50 1.46 9.25
CA GLY A 153 7.41 1.19 10.18
C GLY A 153 6.98 2.38 11.05
N LEU A 154 7.55 3.57 10.81
CA LEU A 154 7.21 4.77 11.57
C LEU A 154 5.83 5.29 11.20
N PHE A 155 5.06 5.63 12.22
CA PHE A 155 3.74 6.21 12.07
C PHE A 155 3.81 7.70 11.74
N THR A 156 2.82 8.19 10.98
CA THR A 156 2.58 9.62 10.80
C THR A 156 1.47 10.08 11.73
N PRO A 157 1.47 11.35 12.16
CA PRO A 157 0.40 11.92 12.98
C PRO A 157 -0.79 12.35 12.10
N TYR A 158 -1.36 11.41 11.32
CA TYR A 158 -2.35 11.71 10.28
C TYR A 158 -3.63 12.39 10.81
N HIS A 159 -4.06 12.10 12.03
CA HIS A 159 -5.19 12.81 12.65
C HIS A 159 -4.86 14.26 13.01
N ASP A 160 -3.62 14.54 13.45
CA ASP A 160 -3.18 15.92 13.72
C ASP A 160 -2.97 16.69 12.41
N ILE A 161 -2.56 16.01 11.34
CA ILE A 161 -2.52 16.56 9.98
C ILE A 161 -3.93 16.91 9.54
N ALA A 162 -4.92 16.01 9.72
CA ALA A 162 -6.32 16.26 9.37
C ALA A 162 -6.88 17.50 10.07
N GLU A 163 -6.64 17.67 11.37
CA GLU A 163 -7.07 18.87 12.12
C GLU A 163 -6.51 20.17 11.54
N ARG A 164 -5.21 20.18 11.17
CA ARG A 164 -4.59 21.36 10.57
C ARG A 164 -5.16 21.65 9.19
N MET A 165 -5.33 20.61 8.39
CA MET A 165 -5.93 20.73 7.07
C MET A 165 -7.34 21.31 7.13
N HIS A 166 -8.20 20.78 8.00
CA HIS A 166 -9.59 21.23 8.14
C HIS A 166 -9.66 22.68 8.64
N ARG A 167 -8.84 23.08 9.62
CA ARG A 167 -8.76 24.49 10.06
C ARG A 167 -8.33 25.44 8.95
N ALA A 168 -7.55 24.95 7.98
CA ALA A 168 -7.15 25.70 6.80
C ALA A 168 -8.11 25.55 5.60
N GLY A 169 -9.27 24.90 5.79
CA GLY A 169 -10.24 24.62 4.72
C GLY A 169 -9.78 23.60 3.69
N GLY A 170 -8.87 22.71 4.07
CA GLY A 170 -8.34 21.61 3.24
C GLY A 170 -8.98 20.27 3.55
N LEU A 171 -8.47 19.22 2.89
CA LEU A 171 -8.91 17.82 3.01
C LEU A 171 -7.74 16.92 3.44
N CYS A 172 -8.03 15.82 4.12
CA CYS A 172 -7.03 14.84 4.52
C CYS A 172 -7.36 13.45 4.01
N PHE A 173 -6.48 12.89 3.17
CA PHE A 173 -6.54 11.52 2.64
C PHE A 173 -5.39 10.70 3.24
N VAL A 174 -5.67 9.47 3.64
CA VAL A 174 -4.66 8.64 4.31
C VAL A 174 -4.49 7.29 3.64
N ASP A 175 -3.24 6.98 3.29
CA ASP A 175 -2.83 5.66 2.78
C ASP A 175 -2.50 4.71 3.94
N PHE A 176 -3.38 3.75 4.17
CA PHE A 176 -3.20 2.71 5.17
C PHE A 176 -2.59 1.41 4.60
N ALA A 177 -2.11 1.40 3.37
CA ALA A 177 -1.66 0.16 2.73
C ALA A 177 -0.56 -0.60 3.49
N CYS A 178 0.24 0.09 4.30
CA CYS A 178 1.25 -0.56 5.15
C CYS A 178 0.66 -1.06 6.48
N SER A 179 -0.11 -0.23 7.16
CA SER A 179 -0.54 -0.46 8.54
C SER A 179 -1.89 -1.14 8.68
N ALA A 180 -2.77 -1.07 7.67
CA ALA A 180 -4.13 -1.62 7.75
C ALA A 180 -4.23 -3.07 8.26
N PRO A 181 -3.29 -3.98 7.95
CA PRO A 181 -3.34 -5.33 8.50
C PRO A 181 -3.20 -5.42 10.03
N TYR A 182 -2.65 -4.40 10.69
CA TYR A 182 -2.15 -4.49 12.06
C TYR A 182 -2.83 -3.56 13.04
N ILE A 183 -3.30 -2.37 12.60
CA ILE A 183 -3.86 -1.31 13.47
C ILE A 183 -5.36 -1.15 13.26
N ASP A 184 -6.04 -0.59 14.24
CA ASP A 184 -7.39 -0.07 14.06
C ASP A 184 -7.35 1.16 13.15
N ILE A 185 -8.33 1.25 12.25
CA ILE A 185 -8.52 2.42 11.38
C ILE A 185 -9.76 3.15 11.87
N ASP A 186 -9.60 4.41 12.23
CA ASP A 186 -10.70 5.23 12.70
C ASP A 186 -10.82 6.49 11.83
N MET A 187 -11.81 6.51 10.93
CA MET A 187 -12.07 7.67 10.09
C MET A 187 -12.71 8.83 10.87
N ARG A 188 -13.29 8.56 12.04
CA ARG A 188 -14.05 9.55 12.82
C ARG A 188 -13.73 9.42 14.30
N PRO A 189 -12.51 9.82 14.72
CA PRO A 189 -12.08 9.65 16.10
C PRO A 189 -13.02 10.39 17.07
N PRO A 190 -13.50 9.72 18.13
CA PRO A 190 -14.45 10.31 19.05
C PRO A 190 -13.84 11.51 19.78
N GLY A 191 -14.63 12.57 19.93
CA GLY A 191 -14.19 13.80 20.59
C GLY A 191 -13.26 14.71 19.78
N ARG A 192 -12.89 14.31 18.54
CA ARG A 192 -12.02 15.09 17.65
C ARG A 192 -12.66 15.27 16.27
N PRO A 193 -13.72 16.06 16.11
CA PRO A 193 -14.44 16.21 14.85
C PRO A 193 -13.58 16.78 13.72
N GLU A 194 -12.60 17.63 14.03
CA GLU A 194 -11.65 18.17 13.07
C GLU A 194 -10.58 17.15 12.61
N ALA A 195 -10.42 16.03 13.33
CA ALA A 195 -9.46 14.99 13.03
C ALA A 195 -10.02 13.85 12.15
N GLN A 196 -11.28 13.98 11.68
CA GLN A 196 -11.88 12.99 10.78
C GLN A 196 -11.12 12.94 9.44
N LEU A 197 -11.18 11.78 8.78
CA LEU A 197 -10.49 11.57 7.50
C LEU A 197 -11.50 11.66 6.35
N ASP A 198 -11.19 12.47 5.34
CA ASP A 198 -12.06 12.66 4.18
C ASP A 198 -12.00 11.48 3.19
N ALA A 199 -10.86 10.80 3.11
CA ALA A 199 -10.70 9.56 2.36
C ALA A 199 -9.59 8.68 2.95
N ILE A 200 -9.75 7.38 2.79
CA ILE A 200 -8.71 6.40 3.11
C ILE A 200 -8.55 5.39 1.97
N PHE A 201 -7.33 4.89 1.84
CA PHE A 201 -6.97 3.85 0.87
C PHE A 201 -6.26 2.71 1.57
N PHE A 202 -6.56 1.47 1.20
CA PHE A 202 -5.76 0.33 1.65
C PHE A 202 -5.82 -0.86 0.70
N SER A 203 -4.94 -1.81 0.96
CA SER A 203 -4.70 -2.98 0.12
C SER A 203 -4.96 -4.24 0.94
N PRO A 204 -6.18 -4.82 0.91
CA PRO A 204 -6.47 -6.02 1.69
C PRO A 204 -5.62 -7.24 1.30
N HIS A 205 -4.99 -7.22 0.11
CA HIS A 205 -4.04 -8.26 -0.28
C HIS A 205 -2.80 -8.37 0.63
N LYS A 206 -2.57 -7.39 1.51
CA LYS A 206 -1.51 -7.40 2.54
C LYS A 206 -1.98 -7.99 3.88
N PHE A 207 -3.28 -8.21 4.03
CA PHE A 207 -3.82 -8.91 5.20
C PHE A 207 -3.53 -10.42 5.11
N LEU A 208 -3.54 -11.08 6.25
CA LEU A 208 -3.45 -12.55 6.27
C LEU A 208 -4.64 -13.15 5.50
N GLY A 209 -4.35 -14.01 4.53
CA GLY A 209 -5.37 -14.58 3.62
C GLY A 209 -5.84 -13.63 2.50
N GLY A 210 -5.24 -12.44 2.39
CA GLY A 210 -5.67 -11.37 1.50
C GLY A 210 -5.31 -11.44 0.01
N PRO A 211 -4.34 -12.23 -0.47
CA PRO A 211 -4.08 -12.30 -1.91
C PRO A 211 -5.33 -12.59 -2.72
N GLY A 212 -5.54 -11.83 -3.81
CA GLY A 212 -6.73 -11.92 -4.65
C GLY A 212 -7.86 -10.93 -4.27
N THR A 213 -7.65 -10.07 -3.27
CA THR A 213 -8.61 -9.01 -2.89
C THR A 213 -8.46 -7.75 -3.75
N PRO A 214 -9.52 -6.90 -3.84
CA PRO A 214 -9.43 -5.61 -4.52
C PRO A 214 -8.69 -4.57 -3.66
N GLY A 215 -8.39 -3.40 -4.25
CA GLY A 215 -8.12 -2.20 -3.48
C GLY A 215 -9.40 -1.66 -2.84
N VAL A 216 -9.29 -1.02 -1.69
CA VAL A 216 -10.41 -0.38 -0.99
C VAL A 216 -10.17 1.12 -0.88
N LEU A 217 -11.18 1.88 -1.27
CA LEU A 217 -11.31 3.32 -1.09
C LEU A 217 -12.56 3.57 -0.26
N VAL A 218 -12.45 4.33 0.81
CA VAL A 218 -13.59 4.88 1.56
C VAL A 218 -13.45 6.38 1.63
N PHE A 219 -14.49 7.13 1.28
CA PHE A 219 -14.42 8.59 1.21
C PHE A 219 -15.75 9.26 1.54
N ASP A 220 -15.70 10.52 1.96
CA ASP A 220 -16.89 11.34 2.21
C ASP A 220 -17.61 11.65 0.87
N GLN A 221 -18.89 11.30 0.80
CA GLN A 221 -19.73 11.48 -0.40
C GLN A 221 -19.79 12.93 -0.91
N LYS A 222 -19.55 13.94 -0.04
CA LYS A 222 -19.47 15.35 -0.45
C LYS A 222 -18.40 15.61 -1.52
N LEU A 223 -17.40 14.71 -1.65
CA LEU A 223 -16.32 14.81 -2.64
C LEU A 223 -16.74 14.29 -4.01
N TYR A 224 -17.84 13.54 -4.10
CA TYR A 224 -18.35 12.98 -5.34
C TYR A 224 -19.34 13.96 -6.00
N ARG A 225 -18.93 14.55 -7.12
CA ARG A 225 -19.75 15.52 -7.87
C ARG A 225 -20.09 15.08 -9.28
N ASN A 226 -19.71 13.87 -9.65
CA ASN A 226 -19.82 13.35 -11.02
C ASN A 226 -21.24 12.86 -11.32
N ARG A 227 -21.74 13.24 -12.47
CA ARG A 227 -22.96 12.64 -13.04
C ARG A 227 -22.66 11.35 -13.79
N ILE A 228 -21.47 11.25 -14.36
CA ILE A 228 -20.97 10.12 -15.13
C ILE A 228 -19.95 9.38 -14.25
N PRO A 229 -20.10 8.07 -14.06
CA PRO A 229 -19.10 7.29 -13.30
C PRO A 229 -17.75 7.25 -14.01
N ASP A 230 -16.69 6.96 -13.24
CA ASP A 230 -15.35 6.77 -13.80
C ASP A 230 -15.28 5.60 -14.78
N ASN A 231 -16.08 4.55 -14.55
CA ASN A 231 -16.19 3.38 -15.43
C ASN A 231 -17.66 3.11 -15.81
N PRO A 232 -18.23 3.81 -16.82
CA PRO A 232 -19.57 3.53 -17.27
C PRO A 232 -19.72 2.10 -17.81
N GLY A 233 -20.82 1.43 -17.44
CA GLY A 233 -21.05 0.05 -17.87
C GLY A 233 -22.38 -0.52 -17.40
N GLY A 234 -22.57 -1.81 -17.58
CA GLY A 234 -23.72 -2.54 -17.03
C GLY A 234 -23.80 -2.39 -15.52
N GLY A 235 -25.00 -2.31 -14.97
CA GLY A 235 -25.24 -2.10 -13.54
C GLY A 235 -25.19 -0.64 -13.07
N THR A 236 -24.61 0.28 -13.87
CA THR A 236 -24.46 1.70 -13.50
C THR A 236 -25.63 2.58 -13.97
N VAL A 237 -26.56 2.04 -14.77
CA VAL A 237 -27.66 2.77 -15.38
C VAL A 237 -29.00 2.24 -14.91
N ASP A 238 -29.96 3.15 -14.68
CA ASP A 238 -31.37 2.81 -14.47
C ASP A 238 -32.03 2.34 -15.80
N TRP A 239 -31.70 3.03 -16.89
CA TRP A 239 -32.20 2.72 -18.21
C TRP A 239 -31.33 3.30 -19.33
N THR A 240 -31.44 2.70 -20.52
CA THR A 240 -30.87 3.19 -21.78
C THR A 240 -31.91 3.00 -22.89
N ASN A 241 -31.77 3.74 -23.99
CA ASN A 241 -32.63 3.58 -25.17
C ASN A 241 -31.80 3.65 -26.47
N PRO A 242 -32.38 3.24 -27.63
CA PRO A 242 -31.68 3.23 -28.92
C PRO A 242 -31.42 4.62 -29.52
N TRP A 243 -31.97 5.66 -28.95
CA TRP A 243 -31.75 7.05 -29.39
C TRP A 243 -30.64 7.77 -28.69
N GLY A 244 -29.84 7.05 -27.86
CA GLY A 244 -28.66 7.58 -27.19
C GLY A 244 -28.92 8.21 -25.82
N GLU A 245 -30.14 8.11 -25.30
CA GLU A 245 -30.47 8.59 -23.97
C GLU A 245 -30.23 7.49 -22.92
N HIS A 246 -29.85 7.90 -21.73
CA HIS A 246 -29.64 7.01 -20.59
C HIS A 246 -29.70 7.80 -19.29
N LYS A 247 -29.90 7.08 -18.18
CA LYS A 247 -29.83 7.63 -16.84
C LYS A 247 -28.97 6.72 -15.96
N TYR A 248 -27.98 7.28 -15.30
CA TYR A 248 -27.17 6.58 -14.28
C TYR A 248 -27.95 6.47 -12.97
N VAL A 249 -27.70 5.39 -12.21
CA VAL A 249 -28.26 5.20 -10.87
C VAL A 249 -27.79 6.30 -9.91
N ASP A 250 -28.63 6.65 -8.93
CA ASP A 250 -28.33 7.75 -8.00
C ASP A 250 -27.33 7.34 -6.89
N ASP A 251 -27.33 6.08 -6.48
CA ASP A 251 -26.39 5.56 -5.48
C ASP A 251 -24.95 5.59 -6.00
N ILE A 252 -24.04 6.19 -5.26
CA ILE A 252 -22.65 6.40 -5.66
C ILE A 252 -21.89 5.08 -5.77
N GLU A 253 -22.10 4.17 -4.83
CA GLU A 253 -21.39 2.87 -4.79
C GLU A 253 -21.82 2.02 -5.98
N ALA A 254 -23.13 1.92 -6.25
CA ALA A 254 -23.65 1.20 -7.42
C ALA A 254 -23.23 1.87 -8.73
N ARG A 255 -23.21 3.21 -8.79
CA ARG A 255 -22.78 3.97 -9.98
C ARG A 255 -21.33 3.72 -10.33
N GLU A 256 -20.44 3.58 -9.34
CA GLU A 256 -19.02 3.35 -9.55
C GLU A 256 -18.62 1.86 -9.68
N ASP A 257 -19.59 0.96 -9.58
CA ASP A 257 -19.42 -0.50 -9.63
C ASP A 257 -19.82 -1.06 -11.02
N GLY A 258 -19.23 -0.51 -12.07
CA GLY A 258 -19.57 -0.82 -13.46
C GLY A 258 -19.14 -2.22 -13.91
N GLY A 259 -20.06 -2.97 -14.47
CA GLY A 259 -19.93 -4.37 -14.87
C GLY A 259 -20.30 -5.33 -13.74
N THR A 260 -19.95 -6.61 -13.87
CA THR A 260 -20.05 -7.54 -12.74
C THR A 260 -18.94 -7.21 -11.75
N PRO A 261 -19.27 -6.82 -10.50
CA PRO A 261 -18.26 -6.46 -9.51
C PRO A 261 -17.40 -7.65 -9.12
N GLY A 262 -16.22 -7.36 -8.61
CA GLY A 262 -15.37 -8.38 -8.00
C GLY A 262 -15.92 -8.85 -6.65
N PHE A 263 -17.13 -9.42 -6.63
CA PHE A 263 -17.84 -9.75 -5.39
C PHE A 263 -17.10 -10.79 -4.55
N LEU A 264 -16.53 -11.84 -5.14
CA LEU A 264 -15.73 -12.82 -4.40
C LEU A 264 -14.47 -12.18 -3.79
N GLN A 265 -13.85 -11.25 -4.50
CA GLN A 265 -12.69 -10.51 -4.03
C GLN A 265 -13.05 -9.60 -2.85
N ALA A 266 -14.21 -8.91 -2.90
CA ALA A 266 -14.70 -8.09 -1.80
C ALA A 266 -15.12 -8.91 -0.59
N ILE A 267 -15.79 -10.06 -0.81
CA ILE A 267 -16.13 -11.02 0.26
C ILE A 267 -14.84 -11.52 0.94
N ARG A 268 -13.82 -11.89 0.16
CA ARG A 268 -12.51 -12.27 0.71
C ARG A 268 -11.90 -11.13 1.55
N ALA A 269 -11.98 -9.88 1.09
CA ALA A 269 -11.47 -8.75 1.85
C ALA A 269 -12.19 -8.59 3.19
N ALA A 270 -13.51 -8.75 3.23
CA ALA A 270 -14.29 -8.73 4.48
C ALA A 270 -13.91 -9.90 5.40
N LEU A 271 -13.70 -11.10 4.88
CA LEU A 271 -13.22 -12.24 5.68
C LEU A 271 -11.82 -11.99 6.27
N CYS A 272 -10.93 -11.30 5.54
CA CYS A 272 -9.64 -10.89 6.07
C CYS A 272 -9.78 -9.87 7.21
N VAL A 273 -10.74 -8.95 7.12
CA VAL A 273 -11.09 -8.02 8.19
C VAL A 273 -11.58 -8.78 9.42
N GLU A 274 -12.51 -9.75 9.26
CA GLU A 274 -12.98 -10.60 10.37
C GLU A 274 -11.82 -11.36 11.05
N LEU A 275 -10.92 -11.92 10.24
CA LEU A 275 -9.74 -12.63 10.77
C LEU A 275 -8.85 -11.67 11.58
N LYS A 276 -8.55 -10.48 11.05
CA LYS A 276 -7.77 -9.45 11.74
C LYS A 276 -8.41 -9.08 13.08
N GLU A 277 -9.72 -8.81 13.10
CA GLU A 277 -10.43 -8.45 14.33
C GLU A 277 -10.44 -9.58 15.35
N SER A 278 -10.60 -10.83 14.88
CA SER A 278 -10.51 -12.00 15.77
C SER A 278 -9.12 -12.16 16.40
N MET A 279 -8.06 -11.75 15.70
CA MET A 279 -6.71 -11.70 16.25
C MET A 279 -6.50 -10.55 17.22
N SER A 280 -7.34 -9.52 17.20
CA SER A 280 -7.28 -8.28 17.97
C SER A 280 -6.05 -7.41 17.62
N PRO A 281 -6.24 -6.24 16.98
CA PRO A 281 -5.13 -5.31 16.67
C PRO A 281 -4.27 -4.97 17.89
N ALA A 282 -4.88 -4.76 19.06
CA ALA A 282 -4.13 -4.50 20.29
C ALA A 282 -3.19 -5.64 20.68
N ARG A 283 -3.66 -6.91 20.56
CA ARG A 283 -2.80 -8.08 20.84
C ARG A 283 -1.73 -8.26 19.77
N MET A 284 -2.04 -7.97 18.50
CA MET A 284 -1.07 -8.02 17.43
C MET A 284 0.06 -7.02 17.64
N LEU A 285 -0.27 -5.77 17.99
CA LEU A 285 0.73 -4.73 18.27
C LEU A 285 1.57 -5.05 19.51
N ALA A 286 0.96 -5.60 20.56
CA ALA A 286 1.68 -6.06 21.74
C ALA A 286 2.69 -7.16 21.36
N ARG A 287 2.28 -8.14 20.55
CA ARG A 287 3.16 -9.21 20.08
C ARG A 287 4.28 -8.68 19.17
N GLU A 288 4.00 -7.76 18.27
CA GLU A 288 5.05 -7.11 17.47
C GLU A 288 6.08 -6.39 18.34
N ALA A 289 5.62 -5.72 19.41
CA ALA A 289 6.52 -5.06 20.35
C ALA A 289 7.46 -6.06 21.07
N GLU A 290 6.96 -7.25 21.46
CA GLU A 290 7.77 -8.32 22.01
C GLU A 290 8.83 -8.80 21.02
N LEU A 291 8.46 -9.05 19.76
CA LEU A 291 9.37 -9.48 18.70
C LEU A 291 10.42 -8.39 18.39
N LEU A 292 10.01 -7.12 18.36
CA LEU A 292 10.93 -5.99 18.19
C LEU A 292 11.91 -5.86 19.37
N ALA A 293 11.51 -6.19 20.59
CA ALA A 293 12.42 -6.20 21.75
C ALA A 293 13.54 -7.25 21.61
N ILE A 294 13.37 -8.28 20.81
CA ILE A 294 14.41 -9.25 20.45
C ILE A 294 15.23 -8.74 19.25
N LEU A 295 14.55 -8.35 18.18
CA LEU A 295 15.18 -8.03 16.90
C LEU A 295 16.00 -6.73 16.96
N TRP A 296 15.45 -5.70 17.60
CA TRP A 296 16.07 -4.37 17.61
C TRP A 296 17.48 -4.37 18.25
N PRO A 297 17.67 -4.81 19.51
CA PRO A 297 19.00 -4.86 20.11
C PRO A 297 19.89 -5.90 19.41
N GLY A 298 19.33 -7.02 18.95
CA GLY A 298 20.08 -8.06 18.27
C GLY A 298 20.71 -7.57 16.97
N LEU A 299 19.94 -6.88 16.13
CA LEU A 299 20.42 -6.32 14.86
C LEU A 299 21.43 -5.18 15.10
N ARG A 300 21.18 -4.30 16.07
CA ARG A 300 22.11 -3.20 16.43
C ARG A 300 23.47 -3.68 16.93
N ALA A 301 23.53 -4.87 17.49
CA ALA A 301 24.79 -5.45 17.99
C ALA A 301 25.67 -6.05 16.87
N ILE A 302 25.15 -6.18 15.63
CA ILE A 302 25.91 -6.74 14.51
C ILE A 302 26.89 -5.71 13.98
N PRO A 303 28.21 -5.98 13.97
CA PRO A 303 29.20 -5.05 13.44
C PRO A 303 28.97 -4.70 11.96
N GLY A 304 29.05 -3.42 11.63
CA GLY A 304 28.85 -2.91 10.27
C GLY A 304 27.41 -2.91 9.79
N LEU A 305 26.41 -3.26 10.63
CA LEU A 305 25.00 -3.13 10.31
C LEU A 305 24.47 -1.78 10.79
N HIS A 306 23.72 -1.11 9.90
CA HIS A 306 23.09 0.19 10.13
C HIS A 306 21.60 0.09 9.95
N LEU A 307 20.83 0.19 11.04
CA LEU A 307 19.38 0.28 11.02
C LEU A 307 18.95 1.67 10.52
N LEU A 308 17.98 1.70 9.61
CA LEU A 308 17.38 2.96 9.16
C LEU A 308 16.45 3.53 10.25
N ALA A 309 16.57 4.83 10.50
CA ALA A 309 15.84 5.56 11.55
C ALA A 309 16.01 4.89 12.93
N ASP A 310 17.23 4.54 13.29
CA ASP A 310 17.58 3.80 14.52
C ASP A 310 17.37 4.59 15.82
N ASN A 311 17.10 5.88 15.71
CA ASN A 311 16.69 6.77 16.80
C ASN A 311 15.21 6.62 17.19
N GLN A 312 14.41 5.84 16.42
CA GLN A 312 12.97 5.69 16.61
C GLN A 312 12.58 4.20 16.81
N PRO A 313 12.65 3.66 18.02
CA PRO A 313 12.33 2.26 18.30
C PRO A 313 10.82 1.97 18.25
N HIS A 314 9.97 2.98 18.44
CA HIS A 314 8.52 2.80 18.43
C HIS A 314 7.98 2.81 16.98
N ARG A 315 7.72 1.61 16.44
CA ARG A 315 7.30 1.38 15.05
C ARG A 315 6.52 0.09 14.89
N LEU A 316 5.88 -0.09 13.73
CA LEU A 316 5.42 -1.40 13.31
C LEU A 316 6.61 -2.34 13.04
N GLY A 317 6.34 -3.63 13.00
CA GLY A 317 7.31 -4.69 12.76
C GLY A 317 7.97 -4.64 11.37
N VAL A 318 8.49 -3.48 10.97
CA VAL A 318 9.21 -3.24 9.71
C VAL A 318 10.59 -2.69 10.04
N LEU A 319 11.62 -3.48 9.75
CA LEU A 319 13.02 -3.15 9.99
C LEU A 319 13.77 -3.09 8.66
N SER A 320 14.36 -1.95 8.37
CA SER A 320 15.24 -1.77 7.21
C SER A 320 16.66 -1.47 7.66
N PHE A 321 17.63 -2.07 7.01
CA PHE A 321 19.05 -1.91 7.32
C PHE A 321 19.93 -2.11 6.10
N TYR A 322 21.14 -1.62 6.16
CA TYR A 322 22.22 -1.99 5.25
C TYR A 322 23.43 -2.47 6.06
N ILE A 323 24.33 -3.17 5.39
CA ILE A 323 25.56 -3.70 5.99
C ILE A 323 26.72 -3.17 5.15
N ASP A 324 27.79 -2.70 5.80
CA ASP A 324 28.99 -2.19 5.15
C ASP A 324 29.55 -3.22 4.15
N ASP A 325 29.98 -2.75 3.00
CA ASP A 325 30.58 -3.55 1.92
C ASP A 325 29.69 -4.69 1.38
N LEU A 326 28.40 -4.73 1.73
CA LEU A 326 27.47 -5.77 1.28
C LEU A 326 26.32 -5.18 0.46
N HIS A 327 26.27 -5.57 -0.81
CA HIS A 327 25.14 -5.21 -1.65
C HIS A 327 23.83 -5.83 -1.13
N TYR A 328 22.78 -5.02 -0.97
CA TYR A 328 21.51 -5.43 -0.35
C TYR A 328 20.86 -6.65 -1.04
N ASN A 329 20.96 -6.78 -2.37
CA ASN A 329 20.40 -7.95 -3.06
C ASN A 329 21.24 -9.21 -2.84
N LEU A 330 22.55 -9.09 -2.61
CA LEU A 330 23.35 -10.24 -2.17
C LEU A 330 22.94 -10.67 -0.77
N ALA A 331 22.75 -9.73 0.15
CA ALA A 331 22.27 -10.05 1.49
C ALA A 331 20.92 -10.78 1.46
N VAL A 332 19.96 -10.28 0.67
CA VAL A 332 18.66 -10.94 0.48
C VAL A 332 18.82 -12.35 -0.08
N ARG A 333 19.71 -12.53 -1.05
CA ARG A 333 19.96 -13.82 -1.68
C ARG A 333 20.58 -14.81 -0.68
N LEU A 334 21.56 -14.38 0.11
CA LEU A 334 22.18 -15.19 1.13
C LEU A 334 21.22 -15.60 2.25
N LEU A 335 20.38 -14.66 2.72
CA LEU A 335 19.33 -14.95 3.71
C LEU A 335 18.32 -15.97 3.19
N ASN A 336 17.90 -15.85 1.94
CA ASN A 336 16.98 -16.80 1.31
C ASN A 336 17.61 -18.20 1.14
N ASP A 337 18.79 -18.26 0.51
CA ASP A 337 19.35 -19.52 0.05
C ASP A 337 19.96 -20.36 1.19
N ARG A 338 20.46 -19.71 2.25
CA ARG A 338 21.13 -20.39 3.37
C ARG A 338 20.22 -20.59 4.59
N PHE A 339 19.26 -19.69 4.81
CA PHE A 339 18.45 -19.68 6.03
C PHE A 339 16.95 -19.79 5.75
N GLY A 340 16.51 -19.76 4.47
CA GLY A 340 15.09 -19.78 4.11
C GLY A 340 14.35 -18.48 4.50
N ILE A 341 15.07 -17.42 4.85
CA ILE A 341 14.49 -16.13 5.26
C ILE A 341 14.23 -15.28 4.02
N GLN A 342 12.94 -15.05 3.73
CA GLN A 342 12.52 -14.22 2.62
C GLN A 342 12.38 -12.76 3.07
N CYS A 343 13.18 -11.89 2.52
CA CYS A 343 13.15 -10.45 2.75
C CYS A 343 13.22 -9.69 1.41
N ARG A 344 13.17 -8.36 1.46
CA ARG A 344 13.19 -7.53 0.26
C ARG A 344 14.41 -6.62 0.24
N GLY A 345 15.13 -6.59 -0.90
CA GLY A 345 16.19 -5.64 -1.17
C GLY A 345 15.73 -4.43 -1.99
N GLY A 346 16.46 -3.33 -1.93
CA GLY A 346 16.26 -2.12 -2.72
C GLY A 346 15.54 -1.01 -1.97
N CYS A 347 15.06 0.01 -2.71
CA CYS A 347 14.45 1.21 -2.14
C CYS A 347 12.99 1.01 -1.70
N SER A 348 12.42 -0.18 -1.77
CA SER A 348 11.08 -0.54 -1.31
C SER A 348 9.95 0.34 -1.85
N CYS A 349 10.09 0.88 -3.08
CA CYS A 349 9.17 1.83 -3.71
C CYS A 349 8.97 3.13 -2.89
N ALA A 350 10.02 3.63 -2.25
CA ALA A 350 10.05 4.86 -1.46
C ALA A 350 11.33 5.64 -1.75
N GLY A 351 11.57 6.01 -3.02
CA GLY A 351 12.80 6.66 -3.46
C GLY A 351 13.03 8.01 -2.79
N THR A 352 12.00 8.83 -2.65
CA THR A 352 12.08 10.12 -1.95
C THR A 352 12.51 9.91 -0.50
N TYR A 353 11.86 9.00 0.22
CA TYR A 353 12.23 8.70 1.61
C TYR A 353 13.65 8.11 1.71
N GLY A 354 14.07 7.33 0.70
CA GLY A 354 15.44 6.82 0.63
C GLY A 354 16.50 7.94 0.58
N HIS A 355 16.22 9.04 -0.12
CA HIS A 355 17.12 10.21 -0.12
C HIS A 355 17.27 10.84 1.26
N TYR A 356 16.17 10.96 2.01
CA TYR A 356 16.21 11.42 3.40
C TYR A 356 17.00 10.46 4.30
N LEU A 357 16.66 9.16 4.25
CA LEU A 357 17.27 8.15 5.13
C LEU A 357 18.76 7.93 4.91
N LEU A 358 19.23 8.07 3.67
CA LEU A 358 20.62 7.86 3.28
C LEU A 358 21.37 9.17 3.04
N SER A 359 20.75 10.31 3.35
CA SER A 359 21.33 11.65 3.17
C SER A 359 21.92 11.87 1.76
N VAL A 360 21.17 11.43 0.73
CA VAL A 360 21.60 11.51 -0.68
C VAL A 360 21.51 12.95 -1.16
N SER A 361 22.64 13.55 -1.55
CA SER A 361 22.66 14.90 -2.11
C SER A 361 22.07 14.94 -3.53
N HIS A 362 21.67 16.12 -3.99
CA HIS A 362 21.14 16.32 -5.33
C HIS A 362 22.14 15.89 -6.41
N GLU A 363 23.43 16.25 -6.25
CA GLU A 363 24.50 15.91 -7.18
C GLU A 363 24.72 14.39 -7.24
N PHE A 364 24.72 13.73 -6.08
CA PHE A 364 24.86 12.28 -6.01
C PHE A 364 23.64 11.58 -6.62
N SER A 365 22.43 12.06 -6.32
CA SER A 365 21.21 11.57 -6.95
C SER A 365 21.25 11.66 -8.47
N HIS A 366 21.72 12.80 -9.02
CA HIS A 366 21.86 12.98 -10.48
C HIS A 366 22.90 12.01 -11.07
N SER A 367 24.02 11.79 -10.42
CA SER A 367 25.02 10.79 -10.84
C SER A 367 24.42 9.38 -10.92
N ILE A 368 23.64 8.98 -9.89
CA ILE A 368 22.97 7.68 -9.86
C ILE A 368 21.93 7.56 -11.00
N THR A 369 21.12 8.59 -11.25
CA THR A 369 20.11 8.55 -12.31
C THR A 369 20.73 8.44 -13.68
N CYS A 370 21.85 9.13 -13.96
CA CYS A 370 22.59 8.98 -15.20
C CYS A 370 23.09 7.54 -15.43
N GLN A 371 23.54 6.87 -14.38
CA GLN A 371 23.97 5.46 -14.48
C GLN A 371 22.77 4.53 -14.72
N ILE A 372 21.65 4.77 -14.04
CA ILE A 372 20.41 4.00 -14.24
C ILE A 372 19.92 4.12 -15.69
N ASP A 373 19.92 5.34 -16.24
CA ASP A 373 19.50 5.59 -17.62
C ASP A 373 20.46 4.93 -18.64
N ALA A 374 21.74 4.78 -18.29
CA ALA A 374 22.71 4.01 -19.03
C ALA A 374 22.58 2.48 -18.85
N GLY A 375 21.61 2.01 -18.07
CA GLY A 375 21.37 0.59 -17.81
C GLY A 375 22.31 -0.04 -16.79
N ASN A 376 22.99 0.76 -15.98
CA ASN A 376 23.86 0.31 -14.89
C ASN A 376 23.21 0.61 -13.53
N LEU A 377 22.86 -0.42 -12.78
CA LEU A 377 22.20 -0.33 -11.47
C LEU A 377 23.15 -0.62 -10.30
N SER A 378 24.47 -0.73 -10.54
CA SER A 378 25.43 -1.16 -9.52
C SER A 378 25.47 -0.24 -8.29
N ASP A 379 25.39 1.07 -8.53
CA ASP A 379 25.50 2.09 -7.48
C ASP A 379 24.14 2.56 -6.96
N LYS A 380 23.04 1.90 -7.42
CA LYS A 380 21.71 2.22 -6.97
C LYS A 380 21.56 1.94 -5.48
N PRO A 381 21.32 2.97 -4.64
CA PRO A 381 21.21 2.77 -3.21
C PRO A 381 19.98 1.95 -2.84
N GLY A 382 20.10 1.23 -1.73
CA GLY A 382 19.02 0.40 -1.23
C GLY A 382 19.39 -0.21 0.13
N TRP A 383 18.45 -0.94 0.67
CA TRP A 383 18.55 -1.60 1.97
C TRP A 383 17.92 -2.98 1.92
N VAL A 384 18.14 -3.78 2.94
CA VAL A 384 17.40 -5.00 3.23
C VAL A 384 16.24 -4.63 4.14
N ARG A 385 15.02 -5.04 3.80
CA ARG A 385 13.83 -4.87 4.62
C ARG A 385 13.32 -6.21 5.13
N VAL A 386 13.28 -6.37 6.44
CA VAL A 386 12.64 -7.47 7.15
C VAL A 386 11.30 -6.97 7.69
N SER A 387 10.22 -7.70 7.41
CA SER A 387 8.90 -7.44 7.98
C SER A 387 8.52 -8.65 8.82
N ILE A 388 8.17 -8.41 10.07
CA ILE A 388 7.71 -9.44 10.99
C ILE A 388 6.19 -9.50 11.01
N HIS A 389 5.64 -10.60 11.50
CA HIS A 389 4.22 -10.79 11.68
C HIS A 389 3.93 -11.29 13.11
N PRO A 390 2.82 -10.89 13.75
CA PRO A 390 2.52 -11.30 15.12
C PRO A 390 2.38 -12.80 15.36
N THR A 391 2.26 -13.60 14.29
CA THR A 391 2.25 -15.07 14.38
C THR A 391 3.64 -15.68 14.51
N MET A 392 4.71 -14.90 14.36
CA MET A 392 6.08 -15.39 14.51
C MET A 392 6.39 -15.75 15.95
N THR A 393 7.24 -16.77 16.13
CA THR A 393 7.78 -17.18 17.42
C THR A 393 9.02 -16.37 17.80
N ASP A 394 9.40 -16.42 19.08
CA ASP A 394 10.66 -15.83 19.56
C ASP A 394 11.88 -16.52 18.91
N ASP A 395 11.80 -17.84 18.72
CA ASP A 395 12.87 -18.61 18.07
C ASP A 395 13.11 -18.16 16.62
N GLU A 396 12.04 -17.81 15.87
CA GLU A 396 12.16 -17.25 14.53
C GLU A 396 12.79 -15.85 14.57
N ALA A 397 12.45 -15.03 15.55
CA ALA A 397 13.09 -13.72 15.73
C ALA A 397 14.58 -13.86 16.05
N HIS A 398 14.94 -14.77 16.94
CA HIS A 398 16.35 -15.09 17.23
C HIS A 398 17.08 -15.70 16.02
N LEU A 399 16.41 -16.54 15.22
CA LEU A 399 16.97 -17.05 13.96
C LEU A 399 17.31 -15.92 12.99
N ILE A 400 16.42 -14.92 12.84
CA ILE A 400 16.67 -13.77 11.97
C ILE A 400 17.92 -13.02 12.40
N VAL A 401 18.07 -12.73 13.71
CA VAL A 401 19.26 -12.03 14.24
C VAL A 401 20.55 -12.82 13.95
N ARG A 402 20.54 -14.15 14.23
CA ARG A 402 21.70 -15.00 13.95
C ARG A 402 22.04 -15.03 12.47
N ALA A 403 21.03 -15.23 11.61
CA ALA A 403 21.22 -15.34 10.17
C ALA A 403 21.79 -14.04 9.57
N VAL A 404 21.27 -12.89 10.00
CA VAL A 404 21.81 -11.57 9.57
C VAL A 404 23.25 -11.38 10.05
N GLY A 405 23.55 -11.78 11.29
CA GLY A 405 24.91 -11.73 11.83
C GLY A 405 25.88 -12.63 11.06
N GLU A 406 25.49 -13.87 10.73
CA GLU A 406 26.30 -14.77 9.93
C GLU A 406 26.51 -14.23 8.50
N VAL A 407 25.46 -13.67 7.86
CA VAL A 407 25.57 -13.03 6.55
C VAL A 407 26.54 -11.86 6.62
N ALA A 408 26.46 -11.02 7.65
CA ALA A 408 27.38 -9.89 7.84
C ALA A 408 28.83 -10.36 7.96
N ALA A 409 29.06 -11.44 8.69
CA ALA A 409 30.41 -11.98 8.91
C ALA A 409 30.99 -12.75 7.70
N GLN A 410 30.14 -13.45 6.93
CA GLN A 410 30.58 -14.43 5.93
C GLN A 410 30.29 -14.02 4.47
N HIS A 411 29.66 -12.86 4.23
CA HIS A 411 29.19 -12.46 2.90
C HIS A 411 30.29 -12.46 1.83
N ARG A 412 31.54 -12.14 2.20
CA ARG A 412 32.66 -12.11 1.25
C ARG A 412 33.03 -13.49 0.73
N ASP A 413 32.97 -14.52 1.58
CA ASP A 413 33.24 -15.88 1.18
C ASP A 413 32.04 -16.50 0.47
N TRP A 414 30.84 -16.37 1.03
CA TRP A 414 29.63 -16.91 0.44
C TRP A 414 29.24 -16.21 -0.87
N GLY A 415 29.58 -14.94 -1.02
CA GLY A 415 29.32 -14.15 -2.23
C GLY A 415 30.06 -14.67 -3.48
N ARG A 416 31.14 -15.45 -3.29
CA ARG A 416 31.88 -16.07 -4.42
C ARG A 416 31.04 -17.08 -5.21
N ASP A 417 30.00 -17.62 -4.58
CA ASP A 417 29.06 -18.54 -5.23
C ASP A 417 28.02 -17.81 -6.10
N TYR A 418 28.07 -16.48 -6.18
CA TYR A 418 27.08 -15.68 -6.90
C TYR A 418 27.71 -14.78 -7.97
N ARG A 419 26.99 -14.64 -9.08
CA ARG A 419 27.32 -13.67 -10.14
C ARG A 419 26.33 -12.52 -10.09
N TYR A 420 26.84 -11.29 -10.12
CA TYR A 420 26.07 -10.07 -10.18
C TYR A 420 25.80 -9.66 -11.64
N CYS A 421 24.57 -9.19 -11.89
CA CYS A 421 24.17 -8.58 -13.15
C CYS A 421 23.78 -7.12 -12.93
N SER A 422 24.60 -6.17 -13.39
CA SER A 422 24.36 -4.73 -13.21
C SER A 422 23.10 -4.22 -13.91
N ARG A 423 22.64 -4.87 -14.98
CA ARG A 423 21.42 -4.48 -15.72
C ARG A 423 20.14 -4.84 -14.96
N SER A 424 20.08 -6.01 -14.32
CA SER A 424 18.93 -6.46 -13.55
C SER A 424 19.04 -6.13 -12.07
N ASN A 425 20.25 -5.74 -11.63
CA ASN A 425 20.58 -5.54 -10.22
C ASN A 425 20.42 -6.81 -9.36
N GLU A 426 20.61 -8.00 -9.96
CA GLU A 426 20.36 -9.28 -9.32
C GLU A 426 21.62 -10.11 -9.15
N PHE A 427 21.63 -10.97 -8.14
CA PHE A 427 22.63 -11.99 -7.90
C PHE A 427 22.06 -13.37 -8.23
N CYS A 428 22.73 -14.12 -9.09
CA CYS A 428 22.38 -15.49 -9.45
C CYS A 428 23.45 -16.45 -8.92
N HIS A 429 23.02 -17.52 -8.25
CA HIS A 429 23.94 -18.55 -7.80
C HIS A 429 24.56 -19.26 -9.02
N VAL A 430 25.87 -19.54 -8.99
CA VAL A 430 26.60 -20.12 -10.13
C VAL A 430 26.08 -21.50 -10.57
N ARG A 431 25.36 -22.20 -9.69
CA ARG A 431 24.70 -23.50 -9.93
C ARG A 431 23.17 -23.37 -10.03
N GLU A 432 22.63 -22.17 -10.31
CA GLU A 432 21.17 -22.01 -10.46
C GLU A 432 20.71 -22.79 -11.70
N ASP A 433 19.68 -23.61 -11.49
CA ASP A 433 19.07 -24.47 -12.52
C ASP A 433 17.67 -23.98 -12.92
N ASP A 434 17.07 -24.61 -13.92
CA ASP A 434 15.72 -24.31 -14.42
C ASP A 434 14.58 -24.89 -13.55
N ALA A 435 14.87 -25.38 -12.34
CA ALA A 435 13.88 -26.07 -11.50
C ALA A 435 12.64 -25.23 -11.20
N LYS A 436 12.84 -23.90 -11.00
CA LYS A 436 11.72 -22.96 -10.79
C LYS A 436 10.82 -22.86 -12.02
N ALA A 437 11.42 -22.70 -13.20
CA ALA A 437 10.68 -22.61 -14.47
C ALA A 437 9.92 -23.91 -14.75
N LYS A 438 10.55 -25.07 -14.54
CA LYS A 438 9.92 -26.40 -14.68
C LYS A 438 8.75 -26.58 -13.71
N ARG A 439 8.90 -26.14 -12.44
CA ARG A 439 7.82 -26.20 -11.45
C ARG A 439 6.62 -25.36 -11.87
N VAL A 440 6.86 -24.12 -12.31
CA VAL A 440 5.79 -23.22 -12.79
C VAL A 440 5.10 -23.81 -14.01
N ALA A 441 5.84 -24.32 -14.99
CA ALA A 441 5.26 -24.99 -16.16
C ALA A 441 4.39 -26.19 -15.75
N GLY A 442 4.82 -26.96 -14.75
CA GLY A 442 4.05 -28.10 -14.22
C GLY A 442 2.70 -27.70 -13.62
N TRP A 443 2.57 -26.53 -13.01
CA TRP A 443 1.27 -26.06 -12.48
C TRP A 443 0.21 -25.88 -13.57
N PHE A 444 0.62 -25.40 -14.74
CA PHE A 444 -0.30 -25.22 -15.87
C PHE A 444 -0.57 -26.52 -16.64
N ALA A 445 0.37 -27.46 -16.62
CA ALA A 445 0.21 -28.76 -17.27
C ALA A 445 -0.83 -29.65 -16.60
N GLN A 446 -1.02 -29.51 -15.28
CA GLN A 446 -1.99 -30.34 -14.50
C GLN A 446 -3.44 -30.25 -15.01
N LEU A 447 -3.83 -29.15 -15.65
CA LEU A 447 -5.18 -29.00 -16.23
C LEU A 447 -5.31 -29.61 -17.63
N GLN A 448 -4.21 -30.09 -18.21
CA GLN A 448 -4.18 -30.68 -19.56
C GLN A 448 -4.22 -32.23 -19.52
N GLU A 449 -4.01 -32.82 -18.36
CA GLU A 449 -4.18 -34.25 -18.19
C GLU A 449 -5.68 -34.57 -18.07
N PRO A 450 -6.24 -35.49 -18.92
CA PRO A 450 -7.61 -35.92 -18.72
C PRO A 450 -7.74 -36.55 -17.32
N ALA A 451 -8.85 -36.24 -16.64
CA ALA A 451 -9.16 -36.90 -15.38
C ALA A 451 -9.02 -38.40 -15.58
N ALA A 452 -8.17 -39.05 -14.79
CA ALA A 452 -8.14 -40.50 -14.80
C ALA A 452 -9.52 -41.01 -14.35
N ASP A 453 -10.21 -41.77 -15.22
CA ASP A 453 -11.51 -42.39 -14.98
C ASP A 453 -11.51 -43.30 -13.72
#